data_607e921ebee375b4c0f32de976ff8bb6
#
_entry.id   607e921ebee375b4c0f32de976ff8bb6
#
_cell.length_a   1.000
_cell.length_b   1.000
_cell.length_c   1.000
_cell.angle_alpha   90.00
_cell.angle_beta   90.00
_cell.angle_gamma   90.00
#
_symmetry.space_group_name_H-M   'P 1'
#
loop_
_entity.id
_entity.type
_entity.pdbx_description
1 polymer ?
#
loop_
_entity_poly.entity_id
_entity_poly.type
_entity_poly.pdbx_seq_one_letter_code
_entity_poly.pdbx_strand_id
1 'polypeptide(L)' 'MAKLIRKISVGKDYKNDAMHYAVGQEVYGGHTICDIIEEEDKYSIYIRKGDIVIPWKDFNKNMAISIEYNLEY' A
#
# COMPACT_ATOMS: atom_id res chain seq x y z
N MET A 1 -1.17 -16.92 3.81
CA MET A 1 -2.17 -16.28 2.95
C MET A 1 -2.08 -14.76 3.06
N ALA A 2 -2.06 -14.07 1.94
CA ALA A 2 -1.91 -12.63 1.95
C ALA A 2 -3.23 -11.96 2.30
N LYS A 3 -3.14 -10.83 3.01
CA LYS A 3 -4.31 -10.04 3.35
C LYS A 3 -4.32 -8.80 2.50
N LEU A 4 -5.50 -8.35 2.15
CA LEU A 4 -5.67 -7.14 1.38
C LEU A 4 -5.85 -5.95 2.31
N ILE A 5 -5.12 -4.90 2.02
CA ILE A 5 -5.11 -3.67 2.80
C ILE A 5 -5.75 -2.58 1.98
N ARG A 6 -6.60 -1.80 2.62
CA ARG A 6 -7.26 -0.68 1.98
C ARG A 6 -6.39 0.57 2.04
N LYS A 7 -5.70 0.76 3.15
CA LYS A 7 -4.88 1.95 3.34
C LYS A 7 -3.74 1.61 4.29
N ILE A 8 -2.57 2.14 4.01
CA ILE A 8 -1.42 1.93 4.86
C ILE A 8 -0.69 3.25 5.05
N SER A 9 -0.21 3.48 6.26
CA SER A 9 0.65 4.60 6.58
C SER A 9 1.98 4.07 7.04
N VAL A 10 3.05 4.54 6.45
CA VAL A 10 4.39 4.07 6.76
C VAL A 10 5.32 5.24 6.99
N GLY A 11 6.38 5.01 7.72
CA GLY A 11 7.38 6.05 7.95
C GLY A 11 8.34 5.68 9.04
N LYS A 12 9.36 6.50 9.19
CA LYS A 12 10.33 6.33 10.25
C LYS A 12 9.88 6.96 11.54
N ASP A 13 9.09 8.01 11.42
CA ASP A 13 8.70 8.80 12.57
C ASP A 13 7.22 9.04 12.44
N TYR A 14 6.48 8.73 13.47
CA TYR A 14 5.08 8.86 13.44
C TYR A 14 4.58 10.25 13.17
N LYS A 15 5.33 11.26 13.53
CA LYS A 15 4.76 12.59 13.58
C LYS A 15 4.82 13.32 12.27
N ASN A 16 5.94 13.20 11.57
CA ASN A 16 6.19 14.10 10.45
C ASN A 16 6.49 13.43 9.14
N ASP A 17 6.95 12.20 9.20
CA ASP A 17 7.46 11.54 7.99
C ASP A 17 6.56 10.46 7.46
N ALA A 18 5.35 10.37 7.99
CA ALA A 18 4.45 9.31 7.54
C ALA A 18 3.97 9.58 6.13
N MET A 19 4.02 8.54 5.31
CA MET A 19 3.47 8.55 3.97
C MET A 19 2.23 7.69 3.96
N HIS A 20 1.19 8.19 3.32
CA HIS A 20 -0.10 7.51 3.30
C HIS A 20 -0.41 7.00 1.91
N TYR A 21 -0.76 5.73 1.81
CA TYR A 21 -1.11 5.09 0.56
C TYR A 21 -2.45 4.41 0.70
N ALA A 22 -3.32 4.58 -0.27
CA ALA A 22 -4.66 3.98 -0.24
C ALA A 22 -5.00 3.42 -1.61
N VAL A 23 -5.74 2.33 -1.62
CA VAL A 23 -6.24 1.76 -2.87
C VAL A 23 -7.15 2.79 -3.53
N GLY A 24 -6.92 3.02 -4.81
CA GLY A 24 -7.65 4.03 -5.57
C GLY A 24 -6.93 5.36 -5.68
N GLN A 25 -5.82 5.53 -4.97
CA GLN A 25 -5.07 6.77 -5.01
C GLN A 25 -4.24 6.84 -6.29
N GLU A 26 -4.32 7.98 -6.96
CA GLU A 26 -3.50 8.21 -8.14
C GLU A 26 -2.10 8.61 -7.70
N VAL A 27 -1.08 8.05 -8.33
CA VAL A 27 0.31 8.30 -7.92
C VAL A 27 1.08 9.10 -8.95
N TYR A 28 1.38 8.53 -10.10
CA TYR A 28 2.09 9.29 -11.13
C TYR A 28 1.79 8.71 -12.49
N GLY A 29 1.91 9.54 -13.53
CA GLY A 29 1.80 9.06 -14.90
C GLY A 29 0.50 8.34 -15.21
N GLY A 30 -0.57 8.67 -14.53
CA GLY A 30 -1.86 8.02 -14.73
C GLY A 30 -1.99 6.67 -14.05
N HIS A 31 -1.03 6.30 -13.20
CA HIS A 31 -1.12 5.06 -12.43
C HIS A 31 -1.93 5.26 -11.17
N THR A 32 -2.65 4.21 -10.78
CA THR A 32 -3.48 4.20 -9.58
C THR A 32 -3.09 3.01 -8.73
N ILE A 33 -3.05 3.20 -7.43
CA ILE A 33 -2.80 2.08 -6.52
C ILE A 33 -3.97 1.12 -6.62
N CYS A 34 -3.70 -0.11 -7.02
CA CYS A 34 -4.77 -1.10 -7.19
C CYS A 34 -4.77 -2.15 -6.09
N ASP A 35 -3.63 -2.44 -5.49
CA ASP A 35 -3.56 -3.43 -4.43
C ASP A 35 -2.48 -3.07 -3.44
N ILE A 36 -2.79 -3.27 -2.17
CA ILE A 36 -1.79 -3.23 -1.11
C ILE A 36 -1.93 -4.57 -0.39
N ILE A 37 -0.86 -5.35 -0.37
CA ILE A 37 -0.92 -6.72 0.09
C ILE A 37 0.01 -6.91 1.28
N GLU A 38 -0.52 -7.51 2.33
CA GLU A 38 0.30 -7.90 3.47
C GLU A 38 0.86 -9.28 3.21
N GLU A 39 2.17 -9.38 3.17
CA GLU A 39 2.87 -10.65 3.04
C GLU A 39 3.49 -11.00 4.38
N GLU A 40 4.26 -12.09 4.41
CA GLU A 40 4.78 -12.60 5.66
C GLU A 40 5.70 -11.62 6.36
N ASP A 41 6.54 -10.95 5.62
CA ASP A 41 7.56 -10.08 6.18
C ASP A 41 7.50 -8.63 5.67
N LYS A 42 6.56 -8.31 4.79
CA LYS A 42 6.52 -6.98 4.20
C LYS A 42 5.13 -6.65 3.71
N TYR A 43 4.97 -5.39 3.30
CA TYR A 43 3.77 -4.92 2.62
C TYR A 43 4.16 -4.50 1.22
N SER A 44 3.40 -4.92 0.23
CA SER A 44 3.68 -4.64 -1.17
C SER A 44 2.57 -3.81 -1.77
N ILE A 45 2.93 -2.77 -2.51
CA ILE A 45 1.97 -1.89 -3.16
C ILE A 45 2.11 -2.07 -4.67
N TYR A 46 0.99 -2.33 -5.32
CA TYR A 46 0.92 -2.49 -6.76
C TYR A 46 0.13 -1.34 -7.36
N ILE A 47 0.58 -0.89 -8.52
CA ILE A 47 -0.11 0.17 -9.24
C ILE A 47 -0.51 -0.34 -10.61
N ARG A 48 -1.46 0.35 -11.20
CA ARG A 48 -2.08 -0.08 -12.44
C ARG A 48 -2.32 1.09 -13.36
N LYS A 49 -2.08 0.87 -14.63
CA LYS A 49 -2.43 1.83 -15.69
C LYS A 49 -3.07 1.04 -16.81
N GLY A 50 -4.37 1.25 -17.04
CA GLY A 50 -5.11 0.45 -17.99
C GLY A 50 -5.13 -1.01 -17.53
N ASP A 51 -4.60 -1.89 -18.37
CA ASP A 51 -4.56 -3.32 -18.06
C ASP A 51 -3.24 -3.78 -17.47
N ILE A 52 -2.31 -2.86 -17.27
CA ILE A 52 -0.97 -3.21 -16.83
C ILE A 52 -0.85 -2.95 -15.33
N VAL A 53 -0.49 -4.01 -14.59
CA VAL A 53 -0.26 -3.94 -13.14
C VAL A 53 1.20 -4.23 -12.88
N ILE A 54 1.86 -3.36 -12.14
CA ILE A 54 3.26 -3.53 -11.81
C ILE A 54 3.47 -3.34 -10.31
N PRO A 55 4.50 -3.98 -9.73
CA PRO A 55 4.87 -3.68 -8.36
C PRO A 55 5.52 -2.29 -8.30
N TRP A 56 5.19 -1.54 -7.26
CA TRP A 56 5.67 -0.17 -7.15
C TRP A 56 6.60 0.01 -5.95
N LYS A 57 6.10 -0.33 -4.77
CA LYS A 57 6.87 -0.17 -3.54
C LYS A 57 6.60 -1.33 -2.61
N ASP A 58 7.55 -1.63 -1.75
CA ASP A 58 7.31 -2.53 -0.64
C ASP A 58 7.99 -1.96 0.61
N PHE A 59 7.47 -2.32 1.76
CA PHE A 59 7.93 -1.82 3.04
C PHE A 59 8.03 -2.95 4.03
N ASN A 60 9.06 -2.92 4.86
CA ASN A 60 9.15 -3.86 5.97
C ASN A 60 8.01 -3.61 6.95
N LYS A 61 7.59 -4.65 7.62
CA LYS A 61 6.46 -4.54 8.54
C LYS A 61 6.71 -3.55 9.68
N ASN A 62 7.95 -3.40 10.09
CA ASN A 62 8.26 -2.48 11.17
C ASN A 62 8.13 -1.02 10.77
N MET A 63 7.93 -0.74 9.50
CA MET A 63 7.73 0.64 9.04
C MET A 63 6.26 1.03 9.01
N ALA A 64 5.37 0.10 9.22
CA ALA A 64 3.94 0.39 9.19
C ALA A 64 3.52 1.07 10.49
N ILE A 65 2.91 2.23 10.37
CA ILE A 65 2.40 2.98 11.50
C ILE A 65 0.92 2.67 11.71
N SER A 66 0.19 2.55 10.63
CA SER A 66 -1.26 2.34 10.70
C SER A 66 -1.70 1.56 9.48
N ILE A 67 -2.59 0.61 9.68
CA ILE A 67 -3.10 -0.23 8.59
C ILE A 67 -4.61 -0.31 8.70
N GLU A 68 -5.28 -0.10 7.58
CA GLU A 68 -6.71 -0.26 7.48
C GLU A 68 -6.95 -1.38 6.50
N TYR A 69 -7.51 -2.48 6.98
CA TYR A 69 -7.74 -3.64 6.14
C TYR A 69 -9.03 -3.50 5.35
N ASN A 70 -9.05 -4.17 4.21
CA ASN A 70 -10.22 -4.19 3.37
C ASN A 70 -11.23 -5.17 3.97
N LEU A 71 -12.38 -4.65 4.37
CA LEU A 71 -13.45 -5.47 4.94
C LEU A 71 -14.44 -5.78 3.85
N GLU A 72 -14.43 -7.02 3.41
CA GLU A 72 -15.32 -7.47 2.35
C GLU A 72 -16.32 -8.44 2.89
N TYR A 73 -17.53 -8.29 2.47
CA TYR A 73 -18.62 -9.17 2.89
C TYR A 73 -19.39 -9.70 1.74
#